data_19d7cf6e41eda4336942f87c774df218
#
_entry.id   19d7cf6e41eda4336942f87c774df218
#
_cell.length_a   1.000
_cell.length_b   1.000
_cell.length_c   1.000
_cell.angle_alpha   90.00
_cell.angle_beta   90.00
_cell.angle_gamma   90.00
#
_symmetry.space_group_name_H-M   'P 1'
#
loop_
_entity.id
_entity.type
_entity.pdbx_description
1 polymer ?
#
loop_
_entity_poly.entity_id
_entity_poly.type
_entity_poly.pdbx_seq_one_letter_code
_entity_poly.pdbx_strand_id
1 'polypeptide(L)'
;MRDVVLVTADSVRRDFVDAMPFVAGHEVLTGVTAGNYTRPSLAALQSGRLRAAVESRAIGPTLAEVLGDAGYATIGLVPTAQADPAFGFDAGFDRYDNYMSGGGNPAKNRRSRFREFLGSFDLVRQVYRRVYPMEANMADLPEDAAVIDEAIERFDEADPPRFLWVHLMGSHRPYGTGEDAIPGALDRKAEASGGRHWFGASEVTAEERETILAAYRDALGRVDDEVRRLLRELDGDPAFAFAADHGDEFGEEGYYYHQGYRRRVADPVIRVPVVLDGIDAVGECCSLLDLAPTLAGSQGVETPEPWQGTDLREDTTDETVTVAPWRETATVAWQDFERKLVARDADVSMTEGGETVGVERADVPAEVEAQLRDLGYSDAG
;
A
#
# COMPACT_ATOMS: atom_id res chain seq x y z
N MET A 1 16.67 5.34 -22.62
CA MET A 1 15.82 5.13 -21.43
C MET A 1 15.44 3.67 -21.40
N ARG A 2 15.46 3.03 -20.25
CA ARG A 2 15.14 1.63 -20.01
C ARG A 2 13.68 1.55 -19.59
N ASP A 3 12.99 0.44 -19.85
CA ASP A 3 11.65 0.23 -19.32
C ASP A 3 11.67 0.21 -17.80
N VAL A 4 10.57 0.61 -17.16
CA VAL A 4 10.40 0.64 -15.70
C VAL A 4 9.20 -0.21 -15.32
N VAL A 5 9.40 -1.15 -14.40
CA VAL A 5 8.35 -2.02 -13.88
C VAL A 5 8.25 -1.84 -12.37
N LEU A 6 7.11 -1.40 -11.90
CA LEU A 6 6.75 -1.31 -10.49
C LEU A 6 5.68 -2.36 -10.18
N VAL A 7 6.00 -3.31 -9.33
CA VAL A 7 5.00 -4.24 -8.77
C VAL A 7 4.77 -3.88 -7.32
N THR A 8 3.52 -3.66 -6.97
CA THR A 8 3.10 -3.52 -5.57
C THR A 8 2.22 -4.71 -5.18
N ALA A 9 2.32 -5.18 -3.94
CA ALA A 9 1.48 -6.25 -3.41
C ALA A 9 0.78 -5.80 -2.14
N ASP A 10 -0.48 -6.19 -1.97
CA ASP A 10 -1.28 -5.87 -0.80
C ASP A 10 -0.81 -6.66 0.42
N SER A 11 -0.70 -6.02 1.56
CA SER A 11 -0.55 -6.64 2.88
C SER A 11 0.68 -7.55 3.07
N VAL A 12 1.84 -7.30 2.44
CA VAL A 12 3.06 -8.12 2.61
C VAL A 12 3.96 -7.56 3.70
N ARG A 13 4.13 -8.33 4.78
CA ARG A 13 5.02 -7.98 5.89
C ARG A 13 6.50 -8.19 5.55
N ARG A 14 7.36 -7.27 6.03
CA ARG A 14 8.82 -7.38 5.86
C ARG A 14 9.40 -8.65 6.46
N ASP A 15 8.91 -9.07 7.64
CA ASP A 15 9.39 -10.25 8.38
C ASP A 15 8.86 -11.59 7.86
N PHE A 16 8.04 -11.59 6.80
CA PHE A 16 7.55 -12.77 6.10
C PHE A 16 8.11 -12.93 4.68
N VAL A 17 9.09 -12.12 4.30
CA VAL A 17 9.68 -12.17 2.95
C VAL A 17 10.32 -13.53 2.62
N ASP A 18 10.69 -14.31 3.63
CA ASP A 18 11.17 -15.68 3.48
C ASP A 18 10.16 -16.64 2.82
N ALA A 19 8.87 -16.29 2.85
CA ALA A 19 7.82 -16.99 2.11
C ALA A 19 7.75 -16.61 0.62
N MET A 20 8.57 -15.67 0.16
CA MET A 20 8.67 -15.16 -1.20
C MET A 20 10.10 -15.38 -1.75
N PRO A 21 10.46 -16.60 -2.13
CA PRO A 21 11.85 -16.96 -2.45
C PRO A 21 12.43 -16.20 -3.64
N PHE A 22 11.63 -15.78 -4.61
CA PHE A 22 12.11 -14.95 -5.71
C PHE A 22 12.43 -13.54 -5.23
N VAL A 23 11.52 -12.87 -4.53
CA VAL A 23 11.73 -11.54 -3.93
C VAL A 23 12.89 -11.58 -2.93
N ALA A 24 12.94 -12.59 -2.05
CA ALA A 24 14.02 -12.78 -1.08
C ALA A 24 15.38 -13.09 -1.71
N GLY A 25 15.40 -13.50 -2.97
CA GLY A 25 16.63 -13.72 -3.75
C GLY A 25 17.33 -12.43 -4.17
N HIS A 26 16.68 -11.28 -4.06
CA HIS A 26 17.23 -9.95 -4.32
C HIS A 26 17.72 -9.30 -3.01
N GLU A 27 18.38 -8.16 -3.13
CA GLU A 27 18.63 -7.29 -1.98
C GLU A 27 17.29 -6.67 -1.52
N VAL A 28 16.84 -7.01 -0.30
CA VAL A 28 15.54 -6.58 0.22
C VAL A 28 15.72 -5.51 1.27
N LEU A 29 15.39 -4.28 0.92
CA LEU A 29 15.35 -3.15 1.83
C LEU A 29 14.20 -3.29 2.83
N THR A 30 14.31 -2.63 3.98
CA THR A 30 13.19 -2.44 4.88
C THR A 30 12.48 -1.14 4.52
N GLY A 31 11.37 -1.27 3.80
CA GLY A 31 10.49 -0.14 3.49
C GLY A 31 9.62 0.24 4.67
N VAL A 32 9.34 1.53 4.81
CA VAL A 32 8.33 2.05 5.72
C VAL A 32 7.24 2.73 4.91
N THR A 33 6.01 2.26 5.07
CA THR A 33 4.87 2.82 4.33
C THR A 33 4.44 4.16 4.89
N ALA A 34 4.07 5.09 4.01
CA ALA A 34 3.54 6.39 4.40
C ALA A 34 2.08 6.35 4.87
N GLY A 35 1.38 5.23 4.65
CA GLY A 35 0.01 4.99 5.07
C GLY A 35 -0.14 3.62 5.73
N ASN A 36 -1.18 3.40 6.51
CA ASN A 36 -1.42 2.14 7.23
C ASN A 36 -2.49 1.24 6.59
N TYR A 37 -2.85 1.52 5.35
CA TYR A 37 -3.70 0.70 4.48
C TYR A 37 -3.52 1.14 3.03
N THR A 38 -4.07 0.40 2.08
CA THR A 38 -3.80 0.51 0.65
C THR A 38 -3.88 1.93 0.10
N ARG A 39 -5.00 2.65 0.28
CA ARG A 39 -5.19 3.94 -0.39
C ARG A 39 -4.18 5.01 0.01
N PRO A 40 -3.97 5.36 1.31
CA PRO A 40 -2.99 6.38 1.67
C PRO A 40 -1.56 5.97 1.32
N SER A 41 -1.23 4.68 1.40
CA SER A 41 0.09 4.18 1.07
C SER A 41 0.39 4.31 -0.43
N LEU A 42 -0.45 3.74 -1.28
CA LEU A 42 -0.27 3.82 -2.74
C LEU A 42 -0.37 5.27 -3.25
N ALA A 43 -1.24 6.09 -2.64
CA ALA A 43 -1.34 7.51 -2.99
C ALA A 43 -0.03 8.26 -2.72
N ALA A 44 0.59 8.02 -1.58
CA ALA A 44 1.86 8.61 -1.21
C ALA A 44 3.00 8.11 -2.12
N LEU A 45 3.05 6.80 -2.38
CA LEU A 45 4.02 6.20 -3.29
C LEU A 45 3.97 6.82 -4.68
N GLN A 46 2.78 6.92 -5.29
CA GLN A 46 2.61 7.48 -6.63
C GLN A 46 2.88 8.99 -6.69
N SER A 47 2.68 9.70 -5.60
CA SER A 47 2.81 11.16 -5.53
C SER A 47 4.17 11.63 -4.99
N GLY A 48 5.01 10.73 -4.43
CA GLY A 48 6.25 11.08 -3.73
C GLY A 48 6.02 12.06 -2.55
N ARG A 49 4.80 12.12 -1.99
CA ARG A 49 4.38 13.18 -1.05
C ARG A 49 3.57 12.63 0.11
N LEU A 50 3.98 12.96 1.33
CA LEU A 50 3.27 12.57 2.54
C LEU A 50 1.83 13.13 2.60
N ARG A 51 1.61 14.31 2.03
CA ARG A 51 0.27 14.92 1.93
C ARG A 51 -0.73 14.02 1.20
N ALA A 52 -0.29 13.22 0.23
CA ALA A 52 -1.15 12.28 -0.49
C ALA A 52 -1.68 11.17 0.44
N ALA A 53 -0.86 10.72 1.42
CA ALA A 53 -1.32 9.81 2.46
C ALA A 53 -2.39 10.46 3.35
N VAL A 54 -2.18 11.70 3.78
CA VAL A 54 -3.13 12.45 4.62
C VAL A 54 -4.48 12.61 3.92
N GLU A 55 -4.48 13.04 2.66
CA GLU A 55 -5.69 13.24 1.87
C GLU A 55 -6.26 11.91 1.32
N SER A 56 -5.53 10.80 1.46
CA SER A 56 -5.88 9.49 0.92
C SER A 56 -6.25 9.54 -0.56
N ARG A 57 -5.43 10.24 -1.35
CA ARG A 57 -5.59 10.39 -2.81
C ARG A 57 -4.25 10.69 -3.48
N ALA A 58 -4.07 10.23 -4.71
CA ALA A 58 -2.93 10.63 -5.52
C ALA A 58 -3.00 12.13 -5.86
N ILE A 59 -1.87 12.82 -5.74
CA ILE A 59 -1.72 14.27 -5.94
C ILE A 59 -0.57 14.50 -6.90
N GLY A 60 -0.84 15.11 -8.03
CA GLY A 60 0.19 15.38 -9.04
C GLY A 60 1.28 16.37 -8.59
N PRO A 61 2.44 16.34 -9.25
CA PRO A 61 2.78 15.36 -10.27
C PRO A 61 2.94 13.95 -9.69
N THR A 62 2.32 12.94 -10.33
CA THR A 62 2.49 11.53 -10.01
C THR A 62 3.69 10.94 -10.74
N LEU A 63 4.16 9.75 -10.31
CA LEU A 63 5.22 9.04 -11.03
C LEU A 63 4.85 8.78 -12.50
N ALA A 64 3.59 8.40 -12.76
CA ALA A 64 3.11 8.19 -14.12
C ALA A 64 3.07 9.47 -14.95
N GLU A 65 2.67 10.62 -14.37
CA GLU A 65 2.73 11.91 -15.07
C GLU A 65 4.18 12.29 -15.41
N VAL A 66 5.10 12.14 -14.47
CA VAL A 66 6.52 12.49 -14.66
C VAL A 66 7.19 11.60 -15.72
N LEU A 67 6.94 10.31 -15.71
CA LEU A 67 7.48 9.39 -16.72
C LEU A 67 6.77 9.59 -18.07
N GLY A 68 5.45 9.82 -18.08
CA GLY A 68 4.69 10.14 -19.30
C GLY A 68 5.21 11.42 -19.98
N ASP A 69 5.47 12.48 -19.22
CA ASP A 69 6.08 13.73 -19.74
C ASP A 69 7.50 13.50 -20.28
N ALA A 70 8.22 12.50 -19.77
CA ALA A 70 9.51 12.06 -20.28
C ALA A 70 9.42 11.13 -21.51
N GLY A 71 8.19 10.82 -21.97
CA GLY A 71 7.93 10.05 -23.20
C GLY A 71 7.73 8.56 -22.99
N TYR A 72 7.46 8.10 -21.77
CA TYR A 72 7.08 6.71 -21.50
C TYR A 72 5.63 6.44 -21.89
N ALA A 73 5.37 5.28 -22.48
CA ALA A 73 4.04 4.70 -22.51
C ALA A 73 3.70 4.18 -21.10
N THR A 74 2.62 4.67 -20.51
CA THR A 74 2.31 4.45 -19.09
C THR A 74 1.09 3.54 -18.91
N ILE A 75 1.29 2.43 -18.17
CA ILE A 75 0.30 1.36 -17.99
C ILE A 75 0.12 1.08 -16.50
N GLY A 76 -1.11 1.15 -16.01
CA GLY A 76 -1.47 0.83 -14.63
C GLY A 76 -2.57 -0.23 -14.55
N LEU A 77 -2.30 -1.34 -13.85
CA LEU A 77 -3.24 -2.43 -13.59
C LEU A 77 -3.33 -2.65 -12.08
N VAL A 78 -4.36 -2.07 -11.45
CA VAL A 78 -4.45 -1.93 -9.99
C VAL A 78 -5.82 -2.39 -9.49
N PRO A 79 -6.07 -3.71 -9.37
CA PRO A 79 -7.38 -4.31 -9.14
C PRO A 79 -7.90 -4.06 -7.71
N THR A 80 -8.10 -2.81 -7.34
CA THR A 80 -8.65 -2.44 -6.04
C THR A 80 -9.50 -1.17 -6.08
N ALA A 81 -10.61 -1.17 -5.36
CA ALA A 81 -11.41 0.05 -5.15
C ALA A 81 -10.67 1.14 -4.38
N GLN A 82 -9.56 0.79 -3.72
CA GLN A 82 -8.75 1.76 -3.01
C GLN A 82 -7.97 2.68 -3.95
N ALA A 83 -7.67 2.21 -5.17
CA ALA A 83 -6.99 2.97 -6.22
C ALA A 83 -7.96 3.41 -7.34
N ASP A 84 -9.16 3.86 -6.98
CA ASP A 84 -10.15 4.33 -7.94
C ASP A 84 -9.74 5.68 -8.57
N PRO A 85 -9.98 5.88 -9.89
CA PRO A 85 -9.73 7.17 -10.57
C PRO A 85 -10.34 8.39 -9.87
N ALA A 86 -11.45 8.22 -9.14
CA ALA A 86 -12.03 9.30 -8.33
C ALA A 86 -11.08 9.84 -7.25
N PHE A 87 -10.02 9.10 -6.93
CA PHE A 87 -8.95 9.50 -6.02
C PHE A 87 -7.66 9.90 -6.74
N GLY A 88 -7.70 10.09 -8.07
CA GLY A 88 -6.59 10.57 -8.88
C GLY A 88 -5.55 9.52 -9.26
N PHE A 89 -5.82 8.23 -9.05
CA PHE A 89 -4.84 7.17 -9.32
C PHE A 89 -4.58 6.90 -10.81
N ASP A 90 -5.48 7.32 -11.69
CA ASP A 90 -5.34 7.22 -13.15
C ASP A 90 -4.52 8.38 -13.76
N ALA A 91 -4.11 9.37 -12.94
CA ALA A 91 -3.39 10.54 -13.43
C ALA A 91 -2.02 10.16 -14.01
N GLY A 92 -1.80 10.52 -15.29
CA GLY A 92 -0.57 10.27 -16.03
C GLY A 92 -0.49 8.90 -16.70
N PHE A 93 -1.49 8.04 -16.54
CA PHE A 93 -1.52 6.75 -17.26
C PHE A 93 -2.24 6.87 -18.60
N ASP A 94 -1.62 6.35 -19.67
CA ASP A 94 -2.26 6.18 -20.98
C ASP A 94 -3.32 5.08 -20.94
N ARG A 95 -3.05 4.04 -20.15
CA ARG A 95 -3.97 2.91 -19.90
C ARG A 95 -3.99 2.62 -18.41
N TYR A 96 -5.16 2.77 -17.77
CA TYR A 96 -5.37 2.48 -16.36
C TYR A 96 -6.61 1.62 -16.16
N ASP A 97 -6.50 0.53 -15.40
CA ASP A 97 -7.63 -0.31 -15.04
C ASP A 97 -7.56 -0.69 -13.55
N ASN A 98 -8.62 -0.37 -12.81
CA ASN A 98 -8.80 -0.83 -11.43
C ASN A 98 -9.84 -1.95 -11.33
N TYR A 99 -10.34 -2.46 -12.47
CA TYR A 99 -11.30 -3.56 -12.60
C TYR A 99 -12.65 -3.35 -11.90
N MET A 100 -12.85 -2.18 -11.31
CA MET A 100 -14.09 -1.85 -10.56
C MET A 100 -15.19 -1.32 -11.47
N SER A 101 -14.84 -0.74 -12.60
CA SER A 101 -15.77 -0.28 -13.63
C SER A 101 -15.91 -1.40 -14.65
N GLY A 102 -16.97 -2.20 -14.56
CA GLY A 102 -17.17 -3.33 -15.46
C GLY A 102 -17.00 -2.96 -16.92
N GLY A 103 -15.86 -3.29 -17.50
CA GLY A 103 -15.56 -3.15 -18.91
C GLY A 103 -16.58 -3.90 -19.75
N GLY A 104 -17.23 -3.23 -20.67
CA GLY A 104 -17.83 -3.85 -21.85
C GLY A 104 -19.30 -4.20 -21.85
N ASN A 105 -20.15 -3.76 -20.91
CA ASN A 105 -21.60 -3.92 -21.07
C ASN A 105 -22.36 -2.59 -20.88
N PRO A 106 -22.88 -1.95 -21.97
CA PRO A 106 -23.60 -0.68 -21.89
C PRO A 106 -24.86 -0.72 -21.02
N ALA A 107 -25.38 -1.91 -20.68
CA ALA A 107 -26.49 -2.06 -19.75
C ALA A 107 -26.07 -1.91 -18.27
N LYS A 108 -24.80 -2.23 -17.93
CA LYS A 108 -24.22 -1.99 -16.58
C LYS A 108 -23.90 -0.50 -16.36
N ASN A 109 -23.48 0.23 -17.38
CA ASN A 109 -23.19 1.66 -17.31
C ASN A 109 -24.40 2.53 -16.95
N ARG A 110 -25.60 2.10 -17.30
CA ARG A 110 -26.83 2.82 -16.92
C ARG A 110 -27.18 2.68 -15.42
N ARG A 111 -26.78 1.55 -14.80
CA ARG A 111 -26.87 1.33 -13.36
C ARG A 111 -25.78 2.06 -12.58
N SER A 112 -24.57 2.22 -13.14
CA SER A 112 -23.45 2.97 -12.57
C SER A 112 -23.80 4.47 -12.42
N ARG A 113 -24.28 5.12 -13.47
CA ARG A 113 -24.68 6.55 -13.43
C ARG A 113 -25.82 6.87 -12.47
N PHE A 114 -26.74 5.90 -12.26
CA PHE A 114 -27.81 6.03 -11.26
C PHE A 114 -27.26 5.82 -9.83
N ARG A 115 -26.22 4.98 -9.67
CA ARG A 115 -25.48 4.81 -8.42
C ARG A 115 -24.66 6.03 -8.04
N GLU A 116 -24.02 6.68 -9.01
CA GLU A 116 -23.29 7.95 -8.81
C GLU A 116 -24.24 9.07 -8.35
N PHE A 117 -25.42 9.15 -8.96
CA PHE A 117 -26.43 10.13 -8.55
C PHE A 117 -26.98 9.88 -7.13
N LEU A 118 -27.16 8.63 -6.74
CA LEU A 118 -27.58 8.26 -5.38
C LEU A 118 -26.43 8.36 -4.36
N GLY A 119 -25.19 8.20 -4.79
CA GLY A 119 -23.98 8.32 -3.96
C GLY A 119 -23.66 9.74 -3.49
N SER A 120 -24.32 10.76 -4.03
CA SER A 120 -24.18 12.17 -3.61
C SER A 120 -24.91 12.49 -2.29
N PHE A 121 -25.74 11.58 -1.77
CA PHE A 121 -26.43 11.76 -0.49
C PHE A 121 -25.74 10.95 0.60
N ASP A 122 -25.22 11.62 1.63
CA ASP A 122 -24.52 10.98 2.77
C ASP A 122 -25.33 9.88 3.47
N LEU A 123 -26.64 10.03 3.54
CA LEU A 123 -27.54 9.05 4.13
C LEU A 123 -27.58 7.74 3.31
N VAL A 124 -27.56 7.85 1.98
CA VAL A 124 -27.58 6.69 1.07
C VAL A 124 -26.23 5.96 1.12
N ARG A 125 -25.13 6.70 1.25
CA ARG A 125 -23.78 6.13 1.50
C ARG A 125 -23.72 5.34 2.81
N GLN A 126 -24.29 5.85 3.89
CA GLN A 126 -24.32 5.14 5.19
C GLN A 126 -25.16 3.86 5.14
N VAL A 127 -26.32 3.89 4.47
CA VAL A 127 -27.18 2.72 4.30
C VAL A 127 -26.53 1.70 3.36
N TYR A 128 -25.89 2.16 2.28
CA TYR A 128 -25.21 1.27 1.34
C TYR A 128 -24.02 0.54 1.98
N ARG A 129 -23.19 1.23 2.79
CA ARG A 129 -22.08 0.62 3.55
C ARG A 129 -22.55 -0.39 4.61
N ARG A 130 -23.80 -0.25 5.10
CA ARG A 130 -24.37 -1.14 6.11
C ARG A 130 -25.04 -2.40 5.50
N VAL A 131 -25.44 -2.32 4.24
CA VAL A 131 -26.18 -3.38 3.52
C VAL A 131 -25.24 -4.18 2.60
N TYR A 132 -24.14 -3.57 2.11
CA TYR A 132 -23.15 -4.22 1.27
C TYR A 132 -21.77 -4.11 1.94
N PRO A 133 -21.35 -5.11 2.72
CA PRO A 133 -19.98 -5.21 3.22
C PRO A 133 -18.97 -5.22 2.05
N MET A 134 -17.77 -4.73 2.28
CA MET A 134 -16.68 -4.68 1.29
C MET A 134 -16.37 -6.04 0.64
N GLU A 135 -16.68 -7.13 1.32
CA GLU A 135 -16.53 -8.52 0.82
C GLU A 135 -17.24 -8.78 -0.53
N ALA A 136 -18.36 -8.10 -0.81
CA ALA A 136 -19.08 -8.28 -2.08
C ALA A 136 -18.34 -7.68 -3.29
N ASN A 137 -17.37 -6.79 -3.08
CA ASN A 137 -16.59 -6.18 -4.17
C ASN A 137 -15.30 -6.95 -4.48
N MET A 138 -14.77 -7.73 -3.54
CA MET A 138 -13.55 -8.52 -3.73
C MET A 138 -13.79 -9.79 -4.58
N ALA A 139 -14.97 -10.39 -4.48
CA ALA A 139 -15.31 -11.61 -5.24
C ALA A 139 -15.40 -11.40 -6.76
N ASP A 140 -15.45 -10.16 -7.23
CA ASP A 140 -15.53 -9.81 -8.65
C ASP A 140 -14.17 -9.34 -9.23
N LEU A 141 -13.09 -9.28 -8.40
CA LEU A 141 -11.76 -8.92 -8.87
C LEU A 141 -11.09 -10.08 -9.61
N PRO A 142 -10.25 -9.80 -10.62
CA PRO A 142 -9.47 -10.85 -11.28
C PRO A 142 -8.45 -11.45 -10.29
N GLU A 143 -8.10 -12.71 -10.49
CA GLU A 143 -6.95 -13.32 -9.83
C GLU A 143 -5.65 -12.70 -10.35
N ASP A 144 -4.60 -12.68 -9.52
CA ASP A 144 -3.29 -12.11 -9.88
C ASP A 144 -2.75 -12.66 -11.21
N ALA A 145 -2.93 -13.95 -11.46
CA ALA A 145 -2.54 -14.58 -12.73
C ALA A 145 -3.16 -13.90 -13.96
N ALA A 146 -4.44 -13.54 -13.89
CA ALA A 146 -5.13 -12.86 -14.98
C ALA A 146 -4.67 -11.39 -15.13
N VAL A 147 -4.35 -10.73 -14.02
CA VAL A 147 -3.77 -9.38 -14.02
C VAL A 147 -2.39 -9.40 -14.69
N ILE A 148 -1.57 -10.40 -14.38
CA ILE A 148 -0.24 -10.56 -14.97
C ILE A 148 -0.33 -10.91 -16.47
N ASP A 149 -1.27 -11.77 -16.88
CA ASP A 149 -1.49 -12.03 -18.32
C ASP A 149 -1.80 -10.73 -19.07
N GLU A 150 -2.70 -9.93 -18.56
CA GLU A 150 -3.06 -8.63 -19.14
C GLU A 150 -1.89 -7.63 -19.09
N ALA A 151 -1.09 -7.65 -18.02
CA ALA A 151 0.09 -6.78 -17.90
C ALA A 151 1.12 -7.07 -18.99
N ILE A 152 1.40 -8.34 -19.25
CA ILE A 152 2.33 -8.78 -20.31
C ILE A 152 1.77 -8.36 -21.67
N GLU A 153 0.49 -8.64 -21.96
CA GLU A 153 -0.14 -8.28 -23.24
C GLU A 153 -0.06 -6.75 -23.49
N ARG A 154 -0.45 -5.93 -22.49
CA ARG A 154 -0.45 -4.47 -22.65
C ARG A 154 0.97 -3.88 -22.71
N PHE A 155 1.93 -4.49 -22.03
CA PHE A 155 3.32 -4.10 -22.11
C PHE A 155 3.90 -4.37 -23.51
N ASP A 156 3.62 -5.52 -24.09
CA ASP A 156 4.08 -5.90 -25.45
C ASP A 156 3.44 -5.04 -26.54
N GLU A 157 2.20 -4.59 -26.35
CA GLU A 157 1.50 -3.70 -27.29
C GLU A 157 2.02 -2.27 -27.26
N ALA A 158 2.70 -1.84 -26.20
CA ALA A 158 3.12 -0.46 -26.00
C ALA A 158 4.51 -0.21 -26.62
N ASP A 159 4.70 0.99 -27.17
CA ASP A 159 6.00 1.42 -27.66
C ASP A 159 6.97 1.77 -26.50
N PRO A 160 8.22 1.30 -26.53
CA PRO A 160 9.22 1.67 -25.50
C PRO A 160 9.68 3.14 -25.63
N PRO A 161 10.12 3.81 -24.55
CA PRO A 161 10.21 3.25 -23.21
C PRO A 161 8.84 3.14 -22.52
N ARG A 162 8.69 2.13 -21.64
CA ARG A 162 7.42 1.79 -20.99
C ARG A 162 7.53 1.88 -19.48
N PHE A 163 6.48 2.39 -18.84
CA PHE A 163 6.27 2.31 -17.40
C PHE A 163 5.06 1.44 -17.12
N LEU A 164 5.28 0.34 -16.43
CA LEU A 164 4.24 -0.58 -15.99
C LEU A 164 4.12 -0.55 -14.47
N TRP A 165 2.94 -0.26 -13.96
CA TRP A 165 2.57 -0.46 -12.56
C TRP A 165 1.51 -1.54 -12.43
N VAL A 166 1.83 -2.60 -11.70
CA VAL A 166 0.90 -3.68 -11.36
C VAL A 166 0.73 -3.74 -9.85
N HIS A 167 -0.51 -3.89 -9.37
CA HIS A 167 -0.81 -4.17 -7.98
C HIS A 167 -1.44 -5.55 -7.84
N LEU A 168 -0.89 -6.39 -6.95
CA LEU A 168 -1.33 -7.77 -6.74
C LEU A 168 -2.12 -7.88 -5.44
N MET A 169 -3.26 -8.56 -5.50
CA MET A 169 -4.21 -8.70 -4.38
C MET A 169 -4.16 -10.09 -3.72
N GLY A 170 -3.36 -11.02 -4.24
CA GLY A 170 -3.33 -12.42 -3.78
C GLY A 170 -2.88 -12.61 -2.33
N SER A 171 -2.19 -11.63 -1.76
CA SER A 171 -1.80 -11.57 -0.34
C SER A 171 -2.77 -10.81 0.55
N HIS A 172 -3.88 -10.27 0.00
CA HIS A 172 -4.95 -9.67 0.81
C HIS A 172 -5.85 -10.75 1.42
N ARG A 173 -6.34 -10.52 2.62
CA ARG A 173 -7.33 -11.40 3.27
C ARG A 173 -8.68 -11.44 2.49
N PRO A 174 -9.47 -12.54 2.57
CA PRO A 174 -9.16 -13.80 3.27
C PRO A 174 -8.10 -14.61 2.52
N TYR A 175 -7.12 -15.14 3.25
CA TYR A 175 -6.01 -15.86 2.66
C TYR A 175 -6.43 -17.24 2.17
N GLY A 176 -5.74 -17.73 1.13
CA GLY A 176 -5.98 -19.03 0.52
C GLY A 176 -7.06 -19.03 -0.54
N THR A 177 -7.08 -20.08 -1.34
CA THR A 177 -8.05 -20.27 -2.42
C THR A 177 -8.62 -21.69 -2.38
N GLY A 178 -9.87 -21.87 -2.76
CA GLY A 178 -10.49 -23.19 -2.81
C GLY A 178 -10.51 -23.89 -1.44
N GLU A 179 -9.97 -25.12 -1.39
CA GLU A 179 -9.93 -25.94 -0.17
C GLU A 179 -8.92 -25.42 0.86
N ASP A 180 -7.90 -24.64 0.44
CA ASP A 180 -6.86 -24.07 1.30
C ASP A 180 -7.25 -22.71 1.87
N ALA A 181 -8.43 -22.18 1.52
CA ALA A 181 -8.93 -20.92 2.05
C ALA A 181 -9.23 -21.05 3.55
N ILE A 182 -8.83 -20.04 4.32
CA ILE A 182 -9.21 -19.99 5.73
C ILE A 182 -10.72 -19.97 5.89
N PRO A 183 -11.29 -20.72 6.87
CA PRO A 183 -12.74 -20.70 7.09
C PRO A 183 -13.24 -19.26 7.34
N GLY A 184 -14.26 -18.82 6.62
CA GLY A 184 -14.80 -17.47 6.76
C GLY A 184 -15.28 -17.13 8.19
N ALA A 185 -15.57 -18.13 9.03
CA ALA A 185 -15.84 -17.91 10.45
C ALA A 185 -14.58 -17.54 11.22
N LEU A 186 -13.43 -18.11 10.87
CA LEU A 186 -12.13 -17.80 11.46
C LEU A 186 -11.65 -16.42 11.01
N ASP A 187 -11.78 -16.09 9.72
CA ASP A 187 -11.45 -14.76 9.20
C ASP A 187 -12.22 -13.66 9.93
N ARG A 188 -13.54 -13.79 10.05
CA ARG A 188 -14.38 -12.83 10.80
C ARG A 188 -14.03 -12.77 12.29
N LYS A 189 -13.67 -13.91 12.92
CA LYS A 189 -13.23 -13.97 14.31
C LYS A 189 -11.94 -13.18 14.50
N ALA A 190 -10.96 -13.36 13.61
CA ALA A 190 -9.69 -12.65 13.63
C ALA A 190 -9.89 -11.14 13.41
N GLU A 191 -10.65 -10.75 12.38
CA GLU A 191 -11.00 -9.34 12.12
C GLU A 191 -11.65 -8.66 13.32
N ALA A 192 -12.48 -9.40 14.04
CA ALA A 192 -13.16 -8.92 15.22
C ALA A 192 -12.23 -8.76 16.44
N SER A 193 -11.05 -9.37 16.46
CA SER A 193 -10.12 -9.32 17.58
C SER A 193 -9.54 -7.92 17.85
N GLY A 194 -9.07 -7.67 19.08
CA GLY A 194 -8.48 -6.38 19.49
C GLY A 194 -9.47 -5.22 19.63
N GLY A 195 -10.75 -5.42 19.32
CA GLY A 195 -11.80 -4.41 19.52
C GLY A 195 -12.59 -4.63 20.82
N ARG A 196 -13.17 -3.56 21.40
CA ARG A 196 -14.19 -3.70 22.43
C ARG A 196 -15.46 -4.20 21.75
N HIS A 197 -15.68 -5.51 21.77
CA HIS A 197 -16.90 -6.09 21.22
C HIS A 197 -18.02 -6.10 22.27
N TRP A 198 -19.17 -5.59 21.88
CA TRP A 198 -20.40 -5.64 22.70
C TRP A 198 -20.92 -7.08 22.91
N PHE A 199 -20.39 -8.05 22.16
CA PHE A 199 -20.80 -9.45 22.21
C PHE A 199 -19.59 -10.37 22.22
N GLY A 200 -18.90 -10.48 23.36
CA GLY A 200 -17.99 -11.57 23.73
C GLY A 200 -17.32 -12.35 22.58
N ALA A 201 -16.61 -11.66 21.68
CA ALA A 201 -15.83 -12.34 20.66
C ALA A 201 -14.81 -13.23 21.38
N SER A 202 -14.79 -14.53 21.07
CA SER A 202 -13.77 -15.43 21.58
C SER A 202 -12.43 -15.05 20.96
N GLU A 203 -11.39 -15.03 21.77
CA GLU A 203 -10.03 -14.79 21.29
C GLU A 203 -9.61 -15.85 20.26
N VAL A 204 -8.81 -15.44 19.28
CA VAL A 204 -8.18 -16.38 18.33
C VAL A 204 -7.19 -17.25 19.10
N THR A 205 -7.36 -18.56 19.00
CA THR A 205 -6.47 -19.52 19.67
C THR A 205 -5.12 -19.61 18.94
N ALA A 206 -4.11 -20.17 19.60
CA ALA A 206 -2.80 -20.39 18.98
C ALA A 206 -2.90 -21.28 17.72
N GLU A 207 -3.74 -22.34 17.74
CA GLU A 207 -3.97 -23.23 16.59
C GLU A 207 -4.64 -22.49 15.42
N GLU A 208 -5.65 -21.68 15.72
CA GLU A 208 -6.32 -20.84 14.71
C GLU A 208 -5.35 -19.81 14.12
N ARG A 209 -4.48 -19.22 14.93
CA ARG A 209 -3.44 -18.30 14.47
C ARG A 209 -2.46 -19.01 13.53
N GLU A 210 -1.99 -20.21 13.87
CA GLU A 210 -1.11 -20.99 12.98
C GLU A 210 -1.80 -21.32 11.65
N THR A 211 -3.10 -21.60 11.67
CA THR A 211 -3.89 -21.81 10.44
C THR A 211 -3.88 -20.55 9.56
N ILE A 212 -4.09 -19.36 10.14
CA ILE A 212 -4.03 -18.09 9.42
C ILE A 212 -2.63 -17.86 8.84
N LEU A 213 -1.58 -18.07 9.64
CA LEU A 213 -0.20 -17.85 9.22
C LEU A 213 0.23 -18.81 8.10
N ALA A 214 -0.21 -20.05 8.14
CA ALA A 214 0.07 -21.03 7.08
C ALA A 214 -0.57 -20.59 5.75
N ALA A 215 -1.85 -20.20 5.77
CA ALA A 215 -2.56 -19.72 4.59
C ALA A 215 -1.96 -18.39 4.06
N TYR A 216 -1.50 -17.52 4.96
CA TYR A 216 -0.82 -16.28 4.56
C TYR A 216 0.51 -16.56 3.85
N ARG A 217 1.38 -17.43 4.41
CA ARG A 217 2.64 -17.84 3.77
C ARG A 217 2.43 -18.44 2.38
N ASP A 218 1.40 -19.26 2.23
CA ASP A 218 1.04 -19.86 0.96
C ASP A 218 0.55 -18.81 -0.04
N ALA A 219 -0.23 -17.82 0.42
CA ALA A 219 -0.65 -16.68 -0.41
C ALA A 219 0.56 -15.85 -0.89
N LEU A 220 1.54 -15.59 -0.01
CA LEU A 220 2.79 -14.90 -0.38
C LEU A 220 3.59 -15.68 -1.43
N GLY A 221 3.67 -17.01 -1.31
CA GLY A 221 4.35 -17.85 -2.30
C GLY A 221 3.71 -17.76 -3.69
N ARG A 222 2.36 -17.68 -3.76
CA ARG A 222 1.65 -17.48 -5.03
C ARG A 222 1.92 -16.11 -5.64
N VAL A 223 1.89 -15.05 -4.85
CA VAL A 223 2.25 -13.70 -5.30
C VAL A 223 3.69 -13.67 -5.83
N ASP A 224 4.63 -14.30 -5.13
CA ASP A 224 6.03 -14.42 -5.54
C ASP A 224 6.19 -15.12 -6.90
N ASP A 225 5.44 -16.20 -7.12
CA ASP A 225 5.43 -16.92 -8.40
C ASP A 225 4.93 -16.03 -9.55
N GLU A 226 3.91 -15.19 -9.32
CA GLU A 226 3.40 -14.27 -10.33
C GLU A 226 4.38 -13.11 -10.60
N VAL A 227 5.03 -12.56 -9.59
CA VAL A 227 6.11 -11.55 -9.77
C VAL A 227 7.24 -12.12 -10.62
N ARG A 228 7.70 -13.34 -10.28
CA ARG A 228 8.74 -14.04 -11.04
C ARG A 228 8.29 -14.31 -12.47
N ARG A 229 7.03 -14.71 -12.69
CA ARG A 229 6.47 -14.97 -14.03
C ARG A 229 6.46 -13.70 -14.86
N LEU A 230 5.97 -12.59 -14.32
CA LEU A 230 5.96 -11.30 -15.00
C LEU A 230 7.35 -10.95 -15.54
N LEU A 231 8.35 -10.88 -14.68
CA LEU A 231 9.70 -10.47 -15.07
C LEU A 231 10.38 -11.44 -16.07
N ARG A 232 10.04 -12.72 -16.01
CA ARG A 232 10.55 -13.70 -16.97
C ARG A 232 9.92 -13.58 -18.35
N GLU A 233 8.65 -13.16 -18.43
CA GLU A 233 7.89 -13.12 -19.67
C GLU A 233 7.93 -11.75 -20.35
N LEU A 234 8.28 -10.67 -19.64
CA LEU A 234 8.53 -9.37 -20.25
C LEU A 234 9.83 -9.41 -21.08
N ASP A 235 9.77 -8.80 -22.27
CA ASP A 235 10.94 -8.61 -23.11
C ASP A 235 11.85 -7.51 -22.57
N GLY A 236 13.17 -7.75 -22.57
CA GLY A 236 14.17 -6.77 -22.17
C GLY A 236 14.69 -6.99 -20.75
N ASP A 237 15.27 -5.93 -20.19
CA ASP A 237 15.85 -5.90 -18.84
C ASP A 237 15.39 -4.60 -18.17
N PRO A 238 14.12 -4.56 -17.67
CA PRO A 238 13.55 -3.36 -17.09
C PRO A 238 14.24 -2.99 -15.77
N ALA A 239 14.25 -1.71 -15.41
CA ALA A 239 14.46 -1.29 -14.03
C ALA A 239 13.24 -1.77 -13.22
N PHE A 240 13.48 -2.61 -12.23
CA PHE A 240 12.41 -3.27 -11.50
C PHE A 240 12.35 -2.81 -10.06
N ALA A 241 11.15 -2.50 -9.60
CA ALA A 241 10.85 -2.27 -8.19
C ALA A 241 9.70 -3.18 -7.72
N PHE A 242 9.88 -3.81 -6.57
CA PHE A 242 8.82 -4.47 -5.82
C PHE A 242 8.65 -3.78 -4.47
N ALA A 243 7.41 -3.56 -4.05
CA ALA A 243 7.09 -3.10 -2.71
C ALA A 243 5.74 -3.64 -2.24
N ALA A 244 5.57 -3.86 -0.93
CA ALA A 244 4.21 -3.97 -0.42
C ALA A 244 3.68 -2.58 -0.04
N ASP A 245 2.37 -2.43 -0.14
CA ASP A 245 1.71 -1.18 0.25
C ASP A 245 1.60 -1.02 1.78
N HIS A 246 1.37 -2.11 2.51
CA HIS A 246 1.39 -2.25 3.98
C HIS A 246 1.54 -3.72 4.35
N GLY A 247 1.52 -4.03 5.63
CA GLY A 247 1.43 -5.38 6.15
C GLY A 247 0.18 -5.62 6.98
N ASP A 248 0.12 -6.77 7.65
CA ASP A 248 -0.99 -7.22 8.50
C ASP A 248 -0.52 -7.61 9.90
N GLU A 249 -1.34 -7.40 10.91
CA GLU A 249 -1.13 -7.94 12.26
C GLU A 249 -1.69 -9.37 12.35
N PHE A 250 -1.04 -10.21 13.14
CA PHE A 250 -1.42 -11.60 13.39
C PHE A 250 -1.42 -11.95 14.88
N GLY A 251 -2.05 -11.10 15.68
CA GLY A 251 -2.20 -11.26 17.13
C GLY A 251 -1.29 -10.36 17.95
N GLU A 252 -0.51 -9.48 17.31
CA GLU A 252 0.26 -8.46 18.01
C GLU A 252 -0.70 -7.55 18.79
N GLU A 253 -0.47 -7.42 20.11
CA GLU A 253 -1.39 -6.74 21.03
C GLU A 253 -2.86 -7.21 20.93
N GLY A 254 -3.11 -8.44 20.43
CA GLY A 254 -4.43 -9.01 20.22
C GLY A 254 -5.13 -8.54 18.93
N TYR A 255 -4.46 -7.80 18.05
CA TYR A 255 -5.01 -7.34 16.79
C TYR A 255 -4.68 -8.28 15.63
N TYR A 256 -5.57 -8.31 14.65
CA TYR A 256 -5.40 -9.06 13.40
C TYR A 256 -5.69 -8.14 12.22
N TYR A 257 -4.93 -8.36 11.14
CA TYR A 257 -5.05 -7.66 9.86
C TYR A 257 -4.76 -6.16 9.97
N HIS A 258 -4.96 -5.43 8.88
CA HIS A 258 -4.95 -3.98 8.86
C HIS A 258 -6.38 -3.45 8.88
N GLN A 259 -6.65 -2.43 9.63
CA GLN A 259 -7.98 -1.80 9.64
C GLN A 259 -7.78 -0.28 9.78
N GLY A 260 -7.95 0.45 8.67
CA GLY A 260 -7.71 1.88 8.61
C GLY A 260 -8.39 2.65 9.76
N TYR A 261 -9.62 2.27 10.13
CA TYR A 261 -10.36 2.95 11.20
C TYR A 261 -9.75 2.79 12.60
N ARG A 262 -8.86 1.83 12.80
CA ARG A 262 -8.13 1.64 14.07
C ARG A 262 -6.93 2.56 14.18
N ARG A 263 -6.50 3.17 13.09
CA ARG A 263 -5.36 4.08 13.01
C ARG A 263 -4.10 3.51 13.65
N ARG A 264 -3.85 2.21 13.45
CA ARG A 264 -2.66 1.53 13.96
C ARG A 264 -1.47 1.77 13.05
N VAL A 265 -0.33 2.00 13.67
CA VAL A 265 0.97 2.19 13.01
C VAL A 265 2.00 1.20 13.58
N ALA A 266 1.54 0.00 13.94
CA ALA A 266 2.40 -1.08 14.44
C ALA A 266 3.38 -1.53 13.35
N ASP A 267 4.59 -1.95 13.74
CA ASP A 267 5.62 -2.38 12.80
C ASP A 267 5.16 -3.46 11.81
N PRO A 268 4.37 -4.49 12.22
CA PRO A 268 3.80 -5.46 11.29
C PRO A 268 2.95 -4.85 10.18
N VAL A 269 2.36 -3.67 10.39
CA VAL A 269 1.53 -2.97 9.40
C VAL A 269 2.37 -2.05 8.52
N ILE A 270 3.40 -1.39 9.08
CA ILE A 270 4.10 -0.32 8.36
C ILE A 270 5.47 -0.70 7.81
N ARG A 271 6.08 -1.82 8.26
CA ARG A 271 7.35 -2.31 7.72
C ARG A 271 7.10 -3.34 6.64
N VAL A 272 7.54 -3.03 5.43
CA VAL A 272 7.28 -3.78 4.21
C VAL A 272 8.57 -4.13 3.46
N PRO A 273 8.61 -5.20 2.66
CA PRO A 273 9.75 -5.46 1.78
C PRO A 273 9.75 -4.48 0.61
N VAL A 274 10.95 -4.03 0.24
CA VAL A 274 11.21 -3.27 -0.99
C VAL A 274 12.40 -3.90 -1.70
N VAL A 275 12.27 -4.12 -3.01
CA VAL A 275 13.36 -4.54 -3.91
C VAL A 275 13.51 -3.50 -4.99
N LEU A 276 14.77 -3.16 -5.31
CA LEU A 276 15.16 -2.31 -6.43
C LEU A 276 16.19 -3.08 -7.25
N ASP A 277 15.78 -3.69 -8.36
CA ASP A 277 16.68 -4.45 -9.22
C ASP A 277 17.04 -3.68 -10.48
N GLY A 278 18.33 -3.68 -10.81
CA GLY A 278 18.89 -2.86 -11.89
C GLY A 278 18.91 -1.36 -11.58
N ILE A 279 18.83 -0.99 -10.30
CA ILE A 279 18.94 0.36 -9.75
C ILE A 279 19.97 0.33 -8.62
N ASP A 280 21.04 1.12 -8.73
CA ASP A 280 22.11 1.19 -7.74
C ASP A 280 21.65 2.02 -6.53
N ALA A 281 20.75 1.45 -5.72
CA ALA A 281 20.26 2.09 -4.50
C ALA A 281 21.25 1.92 -3.35
N VAL A 282 21.29 2.90 -2.44
CA VAL A 282 22.12 2.89 -1.24
C VAL A 282 21.26 2.80 0.03
N GLY A 283 21.83 2.23 1.10
CA GLY A 283 21.14 2.05 2.38
C GLY A 283 20.37 0.73 2.49
N GLU A 284 19.90 0.42 3.68
CA GLU A 284 19.16 -0.80 4.01
C GLU A 284 17.66 -0.54 4.29
N CYS A 285 17.31 0.74 4.40
CA CYS A 285 15.99 1.22 4.76
C CYS A 285 15.52 2.31 3.80
N CYS A 286 14.21 2.43 3.62
CA CYS A 286 13.60 3.48 2.80
C CYS A 286 12.18 3.81 3.26
N SER A 287 11.67 4.97 2.83
CA SER A 287 10.25 5.27 2.81
C SER A 287 9.64 4.82 1.48
N LEU A 288 8.38 4.43 1.43
CA LEU A 288 7.72 4.24 0.13
C LEU A 288 7.61 5.54 -0.69
N LEU A 289 7.80 6.70 -0.07
CA LEU A 289 7.91 7.99 -0.78
C LEU A 289 9.12 8.04 -1.71
N ASP A 290 10.18 7.29 -1.39
CA ASP A 290 11.46 7.31 -2.08
C ASP A 290 11.40 6.57 -3.43
N LEU A 291 10.38 5.71 -3.63
CA LEU A 291 10.25 4.95 -4.85
C LEU A 291 10.02 5.83 -6.08
N ALA A 292 9.19 6.87 -5.96
CA ALA A 292 8.92 7.77 -7.08
C ALA A 292 10.19 8.53 -7.54
N PRO A 293 10.94 9.24 -6.70
CA PRO A 293 12.18 9.91 -7.12
C PRO A 293 13.27 8.93 -7.57
N THR A 294 13.40 7.77 -6.91
CA THR A 294 14.39 6.75 -7.26
C THR A 294 14.12 6.16 -8.65
N LEU A 295 12.87 5.80 -8.96
CA LEU A 295 12.49 5.26 -10.26
C LEU A 295 12.65 6.30 -11.37
N ALA A 296 12.16 7.53 -11.19
CA ALA A 296 12.33 8.60 -12.16
C ALA A 296 13.82 8.93 -12.38
N GLY A 297 14.55 9.12 -11.29
CA GLY A 297 15.99 9.43 -11.33
C GLY A 297 16.82 8.31 -11.96
N SER A 298 16.46 7.02 -11.78
CA SER A 298 17.16 5.89 -12.42
C SER A 298 17.10 5.96 -13.96
N GLN A 299 16.14 6.70 -14.50
CA GLN A 299 16.01 6.94 -15.94
C GLN A 299 16.56 8.31 -16.39
N GLY A 300 17.17 9.06 -15.49
CA GLY A 300 17.68 10.40 -15.74
C GLY A 300 16.57 11.47 -15.87
N VAL A 301 15.39 11.18 -15.32
CA VAL A 301 14.28 12.11 -15.29
C VAL A 301 14.38 12.95 -14.02
N GLU A 302 14.22 14.28 -14.17
CA GLU A 302 14.33 15.21 -13.05
C GLU A 302 13.20 15.01 -12.04
N THR A 303 13.55 14.96 -10.77
CA THR A 303 12.60 14.86 -9.67
C THR A 303 11.84 16.18 -9.45
N PRO A 304 10.51 16.21 -9.50
CA PRO A 304 9.74 17.43 -9.25
C PRO A 304 9.95 17.98 -7.83
N GLU A 305 10.08 19.30 -7.70
CA GLU A 305 10.26 19.99 -6.41
C GLU A 305 9.25 19.59 -5.31
N PRO A 306 7.96 19.33 -5.60
CA PRO A 306 7.00 18.93 -4.57
C PRO A 306 7.19 17.54 -3.98
N TRP A 307 8.00 16.67 -4.57
CA TRP A 307 8.28 15.34 -4.02
C TRP A 307 9.18 15.45 -2.79
N GLN A 308 8.85 14.66 -1.78
CA GLN A 308 9.52 14.66 -0.47
C GLN A 308 10.37 13.42 -0.24
N GLY A 309 10.22 12.41 -1.09
CA GLY A 309 11.03 11.19 -1.05
C GLY A 309 12.48 11.46 -1.46
N THR A 310 13.38 10.63 -0.97
CA THR A 310 14.80 10.63 -1.30
C THR A 310 15.05 9.80 -2.56
N ASP A 311 15.90 10.26 -3.47
CA ASP A 311 16.44 9.40 -4.52
C ASP A 311 17.51 8.48 -3.89
N LEU A 312 17.15 7.22 -3.71
CA LEU A 312 18.02 6.23 -3.03
C LEU A 312 19.31 5.90 -3.79
N ARG A 313 19.49 6.40 -5.00
CA ARG A 313 20.77 6.28 -5.73
C ARG A 313 21.80 7.30 -5.25
N GLU A 314 21.35 8.37 -4.63
CA GLU A 314 22.17 9.51 -4.24
C GLU A 314 22.35 9.60 -2.73
N ASP A 315 21.33 9.23 -1.96
CA ASP A 315 21.34 9.39 -0.50
C ASP A 315 20.50 8.30 0.20
N THR A 316 20.65 8.17 1.50
CA THR A 316 19.93 7.23 2.36
C THR A 316 18.74 7.93 3.06
N THR A 317 17.72 7.15 3.40
CA THR A 317 16.61 7.62 4.22
C THR A 317 16.85 7.27 5.68
N ASP A 318 17.12 8.29 6.48
CA ASP A 318 17.41 8.14 7.90
C ASP A 318 16.12 8.24 8.77
N GLU A 319 15.10 8.89 8.27
CA GLU A 319 13.83 9.12 8.97
C GLU A 319 12.64 8.86 8.07
N THR A 320 11.57 8.32 8.66
CA THR A 320 10.31 8.06 7.93
C THR A 320 9.10 8.53 8.71
N VAL A 321 8.06 8.89 8.00
CA VAL A 321 6.76 9.27 8.57
C VAL A 321 5.66 8.40 7.99
N THR A 322 4.86 7.81 8.88
CA THR A 322 3.62 7.10 8.52
C THR A 322 2.42 7.86 9.06
N VAL A 323 1.41 8.06 8.23
CA VAL A 323 0.13 8.64 8.62
C VAL A 323 -0.97 7.59 8.52
N ALA A 324 -1.70 7.40 9.60
CA ALA A 324 -2.88 6.54 9.63
C ALA A 324 -4.15 7.39 9.69
N PRO A 325 -4.64 7.88 8.54
CA PRO A 325 -5.76 8.81 8.49
C PRO A 325 -7.09 8.08 8.67
N TRP A 326 -8.01 8.71 9.40
CA TRP A 326 -9.38 8.24 9.49
C TRP A 326 -10.35 9.40 9.73
N ARG A 327 -11.18 9.74 8.75
CA ARG A 327 -12.08 10.90 8.76
C ARG A 327 -11.27 12.21 8.97
N GLU A 328 -11.51 12.93 10.06
CA GLU A 328 -10.86 14.19 10.42
C GLU A 328 -9.73 14.02 11.44
N THR A 329 -9.33 12.77 11.71
CA THR A 329 -8.26 12.44 12.67
C THR A 329 -7.22 11.53 12.04
N ALA A 330 -6.00 11.54 12.58
CA ALA A 330 -4.98 10.59 12.20
C ALA A 330 -4.13 10.17 13.42
N THR A 331 -3.42 9.07 13.26
CA THR A 331 -2.23 8.75 14.04
C THR A 331 -1.04 8.99 13.17
N VAL A 332 0.00 9.60 13.69
CA VAL A 332 1.27 9.81 12.98
C VAL A 332 2.36 9.06 13.72
N ALA A 333 3.15 8.30 13.00
CA ALA A 333 4.37 7.72 13.50
C ALA A 333 5.57 8.33 12.76
N TRP A 334 6.51 8.84 13.52
CA TRP A 334 7.85 9.17 13.06
C TRP A 334 8.82 8.10 13.57
N GLN A 335 9.79 7.70 12.79
CA GLN A 335 10.83 6.77 13.22
C GLN A 335 12.16 7.00 12.49
N ASP A 336 13.27 6.77 13.21
CA ASP A 336 14.64 6.75 12.71
C ASP A 336 15.28 5.35 12.78
N PHE A 337 14.47 4.28 12.69
CA PHE A 337 14.83 2.87 12.78
C PHE A 337 15.34 2.39 14.16
N GLU A 338 15.80 3.26 15.04
CA GLU A 338 16.13 2.96 16.45
C GLU A 338 14.99 3.35 17.38
N ARG A 339 14.35 4.48 17.07
CA ARG A 339 13.27 5.08 17.87
C ARG A 339 12.04 5.27 17.02
N LYS A 340 10.90 5.08 17.63
CA LYS A 340 9.59 5.34 17.02
C LYS A 340 8.76 6.21 17.94
N LEU A 341 8.36 7.34 17.45
CA LEU A 341 7.47 8.27 18.12
C LEU A 341 6.08 8.20 17.49
N VAL A 342 5.07 7.98 18.32
CA VAL A 342 3.67 7.88 17.83
C VAL A 342 2.85 8.97 18.51
N ALA A 343 2.25 9.82 17.70
CA ALA A 343 1.28 10.83 18.12
C ALA A 343 -0.14 10.39 17.71
N ARG A 344 -1.02 10.26 18.68
CA ARG A 344 -2.42 9.89 18.48
C ARG A 344 -3.34 10.75 19.32
N ASP A 345 -4.13 11.58 18.67
CA ASP A 345 -4.98 12.56 19.34
C ASP A 345 -4.10 13.50 20.24
N ALA A 346 -4.29 13.49 21.57
CA ALA A 346 -3.47 14.26 22.51
C ALA A 346 -2.32 13.45 23.14
N ASP A 347 -2.25 12.14 22.85
CA ASP A 347 -1.28 11.24 23.46
C ASP A 347 -0.05 11.11 22.54
N VAL A 348 1.13 11.20 23.16
CA VAL A 348 2.41 10.94 22.48
C VAL A 348 3.14 9.84 23.24
N SER A 349 3.69 8.88 22.51
CA SER A 349 4.51 7.81 23.07
C SER A 349 5.76 7.61 22.22
N MET A 350 6.84 7.18 22.84
CA MET A 350 8.11 6.84 22.19
C MET A 350 8.46 5.38 22.50
N THR A 351 8.95 4.66 21.52
CA THR A 351 9.53 3.33 21.67
C THR A 351 10.99 3.40 21.28
N GLU A 352 11.87 2.97 22.17
CA GLU A 352 13.31 2.85 21.95
C GLU A 352 13.78 1.53 22.56
N GLY A 353 14.59 0.76 21.82
CA GLY A 353 15.08 -0.54 22.29
C GLY A 353 13.99 -1.57 22.64
N GLY A 354 12.76 -1.41 22.11
CA GLY A 354 11.61 -2.28 22.36
C GLY A 354 10.78 -1.88 23.60
N GLU A 355 11.17 -0.87 24.37
CA GLU A 355 10.39 -0.34 25.49
C GLU A 355 9.60 0.92 25.07
N THR A 356 8.30 0.94 25.37
CA THR A 356 7.45 2.10 25.07
C THR A 356 7.23 2.93 26.35
N VAL A 357 7.55 4.21 26.25
CA VAL A 357 7.36 5.19 27.32
C VAL A 357 6.50 6.35 26.85
N GLY A 358 5.70 6.92 27.73
CA GLY A 358 5.04 8.19 27.46
C GLY A 358 6.06 9.31 27.45
N VAL A 359 5.96 10.24 26.52
CA VAL A 359 6.82 11.42 26.42
C VAL A 359 5.99 12.69 26.61
N GLU A 360 6.56 13.70 27.26
CA GLU A 360 5.94 15.01 27.25
C GLU A 360 6.13 15.66 25.88
N ARG A 361 5.16 16.46 25.43
CA ARG A 361 5.23 17.14 24.14
C ARG A 361 6.51 17.97 23.95
N ALA A 362 7.08 18.46 25.04
CA ALA A 362 8.35 19.20 25.02
C ALA A 362 9.56 18.36 24.58
N ASP A 363 9.45 17.04 24.60
CA ASP A 363 10.53 16.11 24.22
C ASP A 363 10.43 15.68 22.75
N VAL A 364 9.41 16.15 22.03
CA VAL A 364 9.27 15.87 20.60
C VAL A 364 10.29 16.71 19.81
N PRO A 365 11.10 16.09 18.92
CA PRO A 365 12.04 16.83 18.09
C PRO A 365 11.37 17.95 17.29
N ALA A 366 12.02 19.11 17.21
CA ALA A 366 11.46 20.29 16.53
C ALA A 366 11.15 20.05 15.05
N GLU A 367 11.90 19.17 14.41
CA GLU A 367 11.68 18.74 13.02
C GLU A 367 10.37 17.96 12.88
N VAL A 368 10.08 17.07 13.83
CA VAL A 368 8.82 16.31 13.88
C VAL A 368 7.64 17.24 14.13
N GLU A 369 7.79 18.21 15.05
CA GLU A 369 6.76 19.24 15.27
C GLU A 369 6.52 20.08 14.01
N ALA A 370 7.57 20.41 13.27
CA ALA A 370 7.45 21.14 12.00
C ALA A 370 6.69 20.33 10.97
N GLN A 371 7.03 19.05 10.79
CA GLN A 371 6.32 18.14 9.88
C GLN A 371 4.85 17.95 10.28
N LEU A 372 4.56 17.76 11.57
CA LEU A 372 3.19 17.68 12.09
C LEU A 372 2.41 18.96 11.80
N ARG A 373 3.04 20.13 11.94
CA ARG A 373 2.45 21.44 11.65
C ARG A 373 2.13 21.59 10.17
N ASP A 374 3.05 21.22 9.29
CA ASP A 374 2.85 21.26 7.83
C ASP A 374 1.73 20.31 7.37
N LEU A 375 1.48 19.25 8.12
CA LEU A 375 0.37 18.32 7.93
C LEU A 375 -0.96 18.82 8.53
N GLY A 376 -1.00 20.01 9.14
CA GLY A 376 -2.21 20.60 9.73
C GLY A 376 -2.51 20.13 11.16
N TYR A 377 -1.56 19.46 11.81
CA TYR A 377 -1.67 19.05 13.23
C TYR A 377 -1.13 20.13 14.19
N SER A 378 -1.29 21.42 13.86
CA SER A 378 -0.90 22.51 14.73
C SER A 378 -1.99 22.81 15.75
N ASP A 379 -1.58 22.84 17.03
CA ASP A 379 -2.24 23.54 18.13
C ASP A 379 -3.72 23.23 18.37
N ALA A 380 -4.03 22.04 18.86
CA ALA A 380 -5.07 21.90 19.86
C ALA A 380 -4.45 22.34 21.20
N GLY A 381 -4.50 23.66 21.48
CA GLY A 381 -4.15 24.25 22.76
C GLY A 381 -5.18 23.94 23.81
#